data_1ac1dec890c9bbbc8c501799f4700a2c
#
_entry.id   1ac1dec890c9bbbc8c501799f4700a2c
#
_cell.length_a   1.000
_cell.length_b   1.000
_cell.length_c   1.000
_cell.angle_alpha   90.00
_cell.angle_beta   90.00
_cell.angle_gamma   90.00
#
_symmetry.space_group_name_H-M   'P 1'
#
loop_
_entity.id
_entity.type
_entity.pdbx_description
1 polymer ?
#
loop_
_entity_poly.entity_id
_entity_poly.type
_entity_poly.pdbx_seq_one_letter_code
_entity_poly.pdbx_strand_id
1 'polypeptide(L)'
;MDDLGARLPDLQARIEAALSARDPALLRDHPVANVLGHFDALPEHAGYAQVPNEVVQACQAIAERAGPKALEDYNKLALVVLMQAFEDRARRRKITPRLRKGFGAFFRATVEAMDRPKRNYYSHEQDAYLKDLAVCRMKLWPCGVELVDECSGFPRSLLLRDGPGPLAKGLAFFLLRAGGFSPFFESHFDPRFIREFTPEGYDRLYLAIAELLEVNPQVKGVIGSSWWHDPALETISPELWFLTKTPLLGGARLFRVGEDPVATQDATRFSVARDRLYREGEYKPQVFMLVWLRDDLRGWAETHK
;
A
#
# COMPACT_ATOMS: atom_id res chain seq x y z
N MET A 1 -0.54 -10.84 18.45
CA MET A 1 -0.67 -12.02 17.57
C MET A 1 -1.42 -13.17 18.26
N ASP A 2 -1.34 -13.32 19.60
CA ASP A 2 -1.90 -14.49 20.30
C ASP A 2 -3.42 -14.68 20.11
N ASP A 3 -4.23 -13.61 20.13
CA ASP A 3 -5.68 -13.70 19.88
C ASP A 3 -6.03 -14.13 18.43
N LEU A 4 -5.23 -13.72 17.45
CA LEU A 4 -5.43 -14.12 16.05
C LEU A 4 -5.09 -15.61 15.83
N GLY A 5 -4.08 -16.14 16.52
CA GLY A 5 -3.68 -17.53 16.39
C GLY A 5 -4.80 -18.52 16.72
N ALA A 6 -5.65 -18.18 17.69
CA ALA A 6 -6.82 -18.99 18.05
C ALA A 6 -8.01 -18.78 17.09
N ARG A 7 -8.22 -17.56 16.57
CA ARG A 7 -9.38 -17.21 15.74
C ARG A 7 -9.26 -17.66 14.28
N LEU A 8 -8.06 -17.68 13.71
CA LEU A 8 -7.86 -18.00 12.29
C LEU A 8 -8.26 -19.45 11.92
N PRO A 9 -7.93 -20.49 12.72
CA PRO A 9 -8.38 -21.86 12.44
C PRO A 9 -9.90 -21.99 12.43
N ASP A 10 -10.60 -21.39 13.39
CA ASP A 10 -12.06 -21.42 13.46
C ASP A 10 -12.70 -20.71 12.28
N LEU A 11 -12.13 -19.56 11.90
CA LEU A 11 -12.58 -18.80 10.73
C LEU A 11 -12.37 -19.59 9.44
N GLN A 12 -11.23 -20.27 9.28
CA GLN A 12 -10.96 -21.15 8.17
C GLN A 12 -12.01 -22.26 8.08
N ALA A 13 -12.22 -23.00 9.18
CA ALA A 13 -13.17 -24.10 9.22
C ALA A 13 -14.60 -23.65 8.85
N ARG A 14 -15.04 -22.48 9.33
CA ARG A 14 -16.35 -21.90 8.98
C ARG A 14 -16.46 -21.60 7.49
N ILE A 15 -15.42 -21.00 6.89
CA ILE A 15 -15.44 -20.64 5.46
C ILE A 15 -15.39 -21.91 4.61
N GLU A 16 -14.55 -22.88 4.93
CA GLU A 16 -14.47 -24.17 4.23
C GLU A 16 -15.79 -24.94 4.29
N ALA A 17 -16.45 -24.97 5.44
CA ALA A 17 -17.78 -25.56 5.59
C ALA A 17 -18.82 -24.86 4.71
N ALA A 18 -18.81 -23.52 4.66
CA ALA A 18 -19.72 -22.75 3.81
C ALA A 18 -19.49 -22.98 2.31
N LEU A 19 -18.23 -23.12 1.88
CA LEU A 19 -17.88 -23.47 0.50
C LEU A 19 -18.29 -24.91 0.17
N SER A 20 -18.00 -25.87 1.04
CA SER A 20 -18.36 -27.28 0.85
C SER A 20 -19.87 -27.52 0.83
N ALA A 21 -20.64 -26.72 1.59
CA ALA A 21 -22.11 -26.79 1.55
C ALA A 21 -22.68 -26.31 0.20
N ARG A 22 -21.97 -25.45 -0.53
CA ARG A 22 -22.37 -24.96 -1.87
C ARG A 22 -21.92 -25.92 -2.96
N ASP A 23 -20.69 -26.39 -2.86
CA ASP A 23 -20.07 -27.35 -3.77
C ASP A 23 -19.01 -28.18 -3.03
N PRO A 24 -19.29 -29.46 -2.70
CA PRO A 24 -18.35 -30.30 -1.97
C PRO A 24 -17.02 -30.58 -2.70
N ALA A 25 -16.99 -30.38 -4.02
CA ALA A 25 -15.79 -30.60 -4.82
C ALA A 25 -14.96 -29.33 -5.06
N LEU A 26 -15.48 -28.14 -4.70
CA LEU A 26 -14.88 -26.86 -5.05
C LEU A 26 -13.41 -26.73 -4.58
N LEU A 27 -13.16 -27.00 -3.31
CA LEU A 27 -11.82 -26.88 -2.73
C LEU A 27 -10.85 -27.99 -3.18
N ARG A 28 -11.38 -29.16 -3.57
CA ARG A 28 -10.59 -30.22 -4.18
C ARG A 28 -10.15 -29.84 -5.59
N ASP A 29 -11.05 -29.28 -6.38
CA ASP A 29 -10.82 -28.95 -7.79
C ASP A 29 -10.06 -27.59 -7.93
N HIS A 30 -10.22 -26.69 -6.95
CA HIS A 30 -9.52 -25.42 -6.84
C HIS A 30 -8.84 -25.30 -5.46
N PRO A 31 -7.74 -26.02 -5.18
CA PRO A 31 -7.04 -25.91 -3.91
C PRO A 31 -6.48 -24.49 -3.73
N VAL A 32 -6.73 -23.85 -2.59
CA VAL A 32 -6.26 -22.48 -2.32
C VAL A 32 -4.75 -22.36 -2.45
N ALA A 33 -4.00 -23.38 -2.00
CA ALA A 33 -2.54 -23.41 -2.11
C ALA A 33 -2.05 -23.32 -3.56
N ASN A 34 -2.75 -23.95 -4.51
CA ASN A 34 -2.39 -23.89 -5.94
C ASN A 34 -2.59 -22.47 -6.48
N VAL A 35 -3.73 -21.85 -6.18
CA VAL A 35 -4.05 -20.47 -6.62
C VAL A 35 -3.04 -19.48 -6.02
N LEU A 36 -2.68 -19.64 -4.75
CA LEU A 36 -1.66 -18.82 -4.10
C LEU A 36 -0.26 -19.06 -4.68
N GLY A 37 0.05 -20.30 -5.09
CA GLY A 37 1.32 -20.64 -5.74
C GLY A 37 1.59 -19.87 -7.03
N HIS A 38 0.55 -19.52 -7.80
CA HIS A 38 0.73 -18.68 -9.00
C HIS A 38 1.20 -17.26 -8.66
N PHE A 39 0.75 -16.69 -7.55
CA PHE A 39 1.29 -15.42 -7.08
C PHE A 39 2.75 -15.53 -6.63
N ASP A 40 3.13 -16.65 -6.00
CA ASP A 40 4.51 -16.86 -5.54
C ASP A 40 5.46 -17.13 -6.72
N ALA A 41 4.94 -17.52 -7.88
CA ALA A 41 5.68 -17.68 -9.13
C ALA A 41 5.91 -16.35 -9.90
N LEU A 42 5.26 -15.25 -9.50
CA LEU A 42 5.50 -13.94 -10.11
C LEU A 42 6.95 -13.49 -9.88
N PRO A 43 7.55 -12.73 -10.82
CA PRO A 43 8.86 -12.13 -10.62
C PRO A 43 8.93 -11.31 -9.32
N GLU A 44 10.08 -11.27 -8.68
CA GLU A 44 10.28 -10.55 -7.41
C GLU A 44 9.89 -9.06 -7.50
N HIS A 45 10.15 -8.46 -8.67
CA HIS A 45 9.84 -7.06 -8.98
C HIS A 45 8.41 -6.83 -9.49
N ALA A 46 7.56 -7.87 -9.52
CA ALA A 46 6.15 -7.70 -9.89
C ALA A 46 5.45 -6.80 -8.88
N GLY A 47 4.73 -5.81 -9.38
CA GLY A 47 3.92 -4.90 -8.54
C GLY A 47 2.85 -5.67 -7.74
N TYR A 48 2.48 -5.14 -6.60
CA TYR A 48 1.54 -5.80 -5.69
C TYR A 48 0.17 -6.08 -6.31
N ALA A 49 -0.26 -5.26 -7.26
CA ALA A 49 -1.55 -5.37 -7.94
C ALA A 49 -1.53 -6.32 -9.15
N GLN A 50 -0.37 -6.89 -9.48
CA GLN A 50 -0.29 -7.83 -10.60
C GLN A 50 -0.95 -9.16 -10.22
N VAL A 51 -1.96 -9.57 -11.00
CA VAL A 51 -2.70 -10.83 -10.83
C VAL A 51 -2.32 -11.79 -11.95
N PRO A 52 -1.85 -13.02 -11.63
CA PRO A 52 -1.59 -14.05 -12.65
C PRO A 52 -2.86 -14.44 -13.40
N ASN A 53 -2.74 -14.74 -14.70
CA ASN A 53 -3.89 -15.17 -15.51
C ASN A 53 -4.56 -16.44 -14.98
N GLU A 54 -3.78 -17.37 -14.44
CA GLU A 54 -4.26 -18.60 -13.82
C GLU A 54 -5.16 -18.33 -12.62
N VAL A 55 -4.86 -17.29 -11.85
CA VAL A 55 -5.70 -16.82 -10.72
C VAL A 55 -7.02 -16.25 -11.24
N VAL A 56 -6.96 -15.42 -12.29
CA VAL A 56 -8.17 -14.86 -12.93
C VAL A 56 -9.07 -15.97 -13.44
N GLN A 57 -8.51 -16.98 -14.15
CA GLN A 57 -9.24 -18.13 -14.66
C GLN A 57 -9.86 -18.96 -13.52
N ALA A 58 -9.11 -19.21 -12.44
CA ALA A 58 -9.64 -19.93 -11.28
C ALA A 58 -10.79 -19.15 -10.62
N CYS A 59 -10.67 -17.83 -10.45
CA CYS A 59 -11.74 -17.00 -9.91
C CYS A 59 -12.99 -17.01 -10.79
N GLN A 60 -12.85 -16.95 -12.12
CA GLN A 60 -13.95 -17.04 -13.06
C GLN A 60 -14.66 -18.40 -12.96
N ALA A 61 -13.89 -19.51 -13.00
CA ALA A 61 -14.44 -20.86 -12.88
C ALA A 61 -15.20 -21.07 -11.55
N ILE A 62 -14.68 -20.55 -10.43
CA ILE A 62 -15.36 -20.61 -9.12
C ILE A 62 -16.68 -19.82 -9.15
N ALA A 63 -16.65 -18.60 -9.72
CA ALA A 63 -17.84 -17.75 -9.81
C ALA A 63 -18.92 -18.37 -10.70
N GLU A 64 -18.56 -18.92 -11.84
CA GLU A 64 -19.48 -19.60 -12.77
C GLU A 64 -20.10 -20.85 -12.15
N ARG A 65 -19.30 -21.64 -11.42
CA ARG A 65 -19.73 -22.93 -10.85
C ARG A 65 -20.53 -22.79 -9.57
N ALA A 66 -20.11 -21.93 -8.65
CA ALA A 66 -20.67 -21.85 -7.29
C ALA A 66 -21.24 -20.46 -6.93
N GLY A 67 -21.16 -19.52 -7.87
CA GLY A 67 -21.69 -18.17 -7.76
C GLY A 67 -20.75 -17.16 -7.07
N PRO A 68 -21.09 -15.86 -7.16
CA PRO A 68 -20.22 -14.79 -6.68
C PRO A 68 -19.96 -14.82 -5.17
N LYS A 69 -20.91 -15.34 -4.38
CA LYS A 69 -20.72 -15.47 -2.94
C LYS A 69 -19.70 -16.55 -2.58
N ALA A 70 -19.62 -17.63 -3.36
CA ALA A 70 -18.58 -18.65 -3.17
C ALA A 70 -17.20 -18.09 -3.52
N LEU A 71 -17.09 -17.29 -4.58
CA LEU A 71 -15.84 -16.60 -4.90
C LEU A 71 -15.42 -15.63 -3.78
N GLU A 72 -16.35 -14.86 -3.22
CA GLU A 72 -16.06 -13.99 -2.07
C GLU A 72 -15.52 -14.80 -0.88
N ASP A 73 -16.19 -15.90 -0.52
CA ASP A 73 -15.77 -16.76 0.60
C ASP A 73 -14.42 -17.45 0.29
N TYR A 74 -14.18 -17.86 -0.95
CA TYR A 74 -12.91 -18.42 -1.41
C TYR A 74 -11.75 -17.39 -1.27
N ASN A 75 -11.98 -16.15 -1.67
CA ASN A 75 -10.99 -15.08 -1.55
C ASN A 75 -10.71 -14.70 -0.08
N LYS A 76 -11.72 -14.78 0.80
CA LYS A 76 -11.51 -14.68 2.26
C LYS A 76 -10.66 -15.82 2.79
N LEU A 77 -10.92 -17.05 2.33
CA LEU A 77 -10.12 -18.21 2.70
C LEU A 77 -8.66 -18.06 2.31
N ALA A 78 -8.38 -17.52 1.12
CA ALA A 78 -7.02 -17.24 0.68
C ALA A 78 -6.27 -16.29 1.63
N LEU A 79 -6.92 -15.23 2.12
CA LEU A 79 -6.33 -14.33 3.11
C LEU A 79 -6.06 -15.05 4.45
N VAL A 80 -7.01 -15.86 4.92
CA VAL A 80 -6.86 -16.60 6.18
C VAL A 80 -5.67 -17.57 6.12
N VAL A 81 -5.55 -18.34 5.04
CA VAL A 81 -4.43 -19.27 4.81
C VAL A 81 -3.09 -18.52 4.80
N LEU A 82 -3.03 -17.35 4.14
CA LEU A 82 -1.83 -16.53 4.12
C LEU A 82 -1.48 -15.96 5.49
N MET A 83 -2.47 -15.52 6.28
CA MET A 83 -2.23 -15.02 7.64
C MET A 83 -1.71 -16.12 8.57
N GLN A 84 -2.20 -17.35 8.45
CA GLN A 84 -1.69 -18.49 9.21
C GLN A 84 -0.24 -18.83 8.87
N ALA A 85 0.13 -18.71 7.59
CA ALA A 85 1.50 -18.93 7.13
C ALA A 85 2.46 -17.76 7.40
N PHE A 86 1.99 -16.68 8.05
CA PHE A 86 2.79 -15.46 8.26
C PHE A 86 4.07 -15.71 9.07
N GLU A 87 4.01 -16.46 10.16
CA GLU A 87 5.18 -16.67 11.02
C GLU A 87 6.31 -17.43 10.29
N ASP A 88 5.97 -18.37 9.40
CA ASP A 88 6.94 -19.08 8.58
C ASP A 88 7.59 -18.16 7.53
N ARG A 89 6.82 -17.26 6.95
CA ARG A 89 7.32 -16.25 6.02
C ARG A 89 8.15 -15.19 6.75
N ALA A 90 7.68 -14.74 7.91
CA ALA A 90 8.36 -13.75 8.74
C ALA A 90 9.73 -14.21 9.25
N ARG A 91 9.92 -15.52 9.48
CA ARG A 91 11.22 -16.10 9.85
C ARG A 91 12.26 -15.97 8.73
N ARG A 92 11.84 -15.94 7.49
CA ARG A 92 12.72 -15.83 6.31
C ARG A 92 13.11 -14.38 5.99
N ARG A 93 12.45 -13.41 6.60
CA ARG A 93 12.67 -11.98 6.39
C ARG A 93 13.04 -11.29 7.70
N LYS A 94 13.92 -10.29 7.62
CA LYS A 94 14.23 -9.46 8.80
C LYS A 94 13.07 -8.52 9.07
N ILE A 95 12.31 -8.78 10.14
CA ILE A 95 11.17 -7.97 10.57
C ILE A 95 11.45 -7.39 11.94
N THR A 96 11.38 -6.06 12.07
CA THR A 96 11.52 -5.39 13.36
C THR A 96 10.27 -5.61 14.24
N PRO A 97 10.38 -5.45 15.59
CA PRO A 97 9.21 -5.55 16.47
C PRO A 97 8.08 -4.59 16.10
N ARG A 98 8.41 -3.37 15.64
CA ARG A 98 7.44 -2.37 15.19
C ARG A 98 6.67 -2.87 13.96
N LEU A 99 7.38 -3.34 12.93
CA LEU A 99 6.76 -3.91 11.72
C LEU A 99 5.89 -5.13 12.04
N ARG A 100 6.35 -6.02 12.92
CA ARG A 100 5.54 -7.17 13.37
C ARG A 100 4.25 -6.72 14.05
N LYS A 101 4.29 -5.66 14.86
CA LYS A 101 3.09 -5.05 15.46
C LYS A 101 2.16 -4.48 14.39
N GLY A 102 2.70 -3.85 13.34
CA GLY A 102 1.96 -3.36 12.17
C GLY A 102 1.20 -4.48 11.47
N PHE A 103 1.84 -5.61 11.15
CA PHE A 103 1.18 -6.78 10.59
C PHE A 103 0.06 -7.31 11.51
N GLY A 104 0.30 -7.41 12.81
CA GLY A 104 -0.72 -7.85 13.77
C GLY A 104 -1.93 -6.93 13.82
N ALA A 105 -1.74 -5.61 13.75
CA ALA A 105 -2.83 -4.64 13.69
C ALA A 105 -3.60 -4.75 12.37
N PHE A 106 -2.90 -4.89 11.25
CA PHE A 106 -3.49 -5.05 9.93
C PHE A 106 -4.34 -6.32 9.83
N PHE A 107 -3.82 -7.47 10.28
CA PHE A 107 -4.54 -8.74 10.25
C PHE A 107 -5.81 -8.71 11.12
N ARG A 108 -5.76 -8.10 12.32
CA ARG A 108 -6.97 -7.90 13.13
C ARG A 108 -8.01 -7.09 12.38
N ALA A 109 -7.63 -5.95 11.82
CA ALA A 109 -8.55 -5.11 11.05
C ALA A 109 -9.14 -5.84 9.83
N THR A 110 -8.33 -6.67 9.15
CA THR A 110 -8.78 -7.47 8.00
C THR A 110 -9.77 -8.56 8.44
N VAL A 111 -9.48 -9.30 9.52
CA VAL A 111 -10.40 -10.33 10.05
C VAL A 111 -11.71 -9.71 10.53
N GLU A 112 -11.66 -8.60 11.25
CA GLU A 112 -12.87 -7.87 11.68
C GLU A 112 -13.71 -7.36 10.49
N ALA A 113 -13.05 -7.00 9.39
CA ALA A 113 -13.73 -6.56 8.17
C ALA A 113 -14.42 -7.71 7.41
N MET A 114 -13.97 -8.98 7.59
CA MET A 114 -14.56 -10.14 6.91
C MET A 114 -16.01 -10.43 7.32
N ASP A 115 -16.38 -10.07 8.54
CA ASP A 115 -17.74 -10.26 9.07
C ASP A 115 -18.69 -9.11 8.65
N ARG A 116 -18.17 -8.05 8.04
CA ARG A 116 -18.98 -6.91 7.58
C ARG A 116 -19.35 -7.07 6.10
N PRO A 117 -20.61 -6.86 5.71
CA PRO A 117 -21.02 -6.92 4.32
C PRO A 117 -20.35 -5.76 3.55
N LYS A 118 -19.47 -6.11 2.63
CA LYS A 118 -18.85 -5.17 1.69
C LYS A 118 -19.10 -5.71 0.28
N ARG A 119 -19.97 -5.06 -0.47
CA ARG A 119 -20.28 -5.47 -1.84
C ARG A 119 -19.02 -5.49 -2.70
N ASN A 120 -18.73 -6.62 -3.33
CA ASN A 120 -17.62 -6.85 -4.28
C ASN A 120 -16.21 -6.53 -3.73
N TYR A 121 -16.01 -6.46 -2.40
CA TYR A 121 -14.70 -6.15 -1.85
C TYR A 121 -13.68 -7.25 -2.12
N TYR A 122 -14.05 -8.50 -1.85
CA TYR A 122 -13.15 -9.66 -1.98
C TYR A 122 -13.10 -10.15 -3.43
N SER A 123 -12.51 -9.35 -4.31
CA SER A 123 -12.34 -9.64 -5.73
C SER A 123 -10.95 -9.20 -6.18
N HIS A 124 -10.32 -10.00 -7.04
CA HIS A 124 -9.05 -9.64 -7.68
C HIS A 124 -9.11 -8.38 -8.57
N GLU A 125 -10.29 -7.85 -8.83
CA GLU A 125 -10.52 -6.59 -9.52
C GLU A 125 -10.49 -5.37 -8.59
N GLN A 126 -10.46 -5.59 -7.26
CA GLN A 126 -10.51 -4.53 -6.25
C GLN A 126 -9.12 -4.26 -5.67
N ASP A 127 -8.61 -3.05 -5.84
CA ASP A 127 -7.31 -2.63 -5.31
C ASP A 127 -7.20 -2.86 -3.79
N ALA A 128 -8.28 -2.61 -3.04
CA ALA A 128 -8.30 -2.82 -1.60
C ALA A 128 -8.09 -4.30 -1.21
N TYR A 129 -8.69 -5.26 -1.95
CA TYR A 129 -8.45 -6.69 -1.74
C TYR A 129 -7.03 -7.08 -2.16
N LEU A 130 -6.53 -6.55 -3.27
CA LEU A 130 -5.16 -6.80 -3.72
C LEU A 130 -4.12 -6.29 -2.71
N LYS A 131 -4.39 -5.15 -2.05
CA LYS A 131 -3.58 -4.67 -0.93
C LYS A 131 -3.61 -5.64 0.24
N ASP A 132 -4.78 -6.16 0.63
CA ASP A 132 -4.90 -7.18 1.69
C ASP A 132 -4.08 -8.42 1.36
N LEU A 133 -4.24 -8.92 0.14
CA LEU A 133 -3.50 -10.08 -0.35
C LEU A 133 -1.99 -9.83 -0.34
N ALA A 134 -1.56 -8.65 -0.78
CA ALA A 134 -0.15 -8.26 -0.82
C ALA A 134 0.46 -8.14 0.57
N VAL A 135 -0.25 -7.57 1.55
CA VAL A 135 0.21 -7.54 2.94
C VAL A 135 0.31 -8.94 3.51
N CYS A 136 -0.70 -9.80 3.31
CA CYS A 136 -0.66 -11.18 3.77
C CYS A 136 0.48 -11.99 3.13
N ARG A 137 0.91 -11.63 1.91
CA ARG A 137 2.07 -12.20 1.20
C ARG A 137 3.40 -11.52 1.54
N MET A 138 3.39 -10.46 2.37
CA MET A 138 4.54 -9.64 2.70
C MET A 138 5.18 -8.92 1.49
N LYS A 139 4.37 -8.56 0.48
CA LYS A 139 4.74 -7.68 -0.64
C LYS A 139 4.48 -6.21 -0.31
N LEU A 140 3.50 -5.93 0.57
CA LEU A 140 3.27 -4.63 1.17
C LEU A 140 3.52 -4.70 2.68
N TRP A 141 4.14 -3.65 3.21
CA TRP A 141 4.49 -3.52 4.62
C TRP A 141 3.53 -2.55 5.31
N PRO A 142 2.78 -2.99 6.34
CA PRO A 142 1.89 -2.10 7.07
C PRO A 142 2.69 -1.20 8.02
N CYS A 143 2.91 0.04 7.62
CA CYS A 143 3.70 1.03 8.37
C CYS A 143 2.83 2.04 9.15
N GLY A 144 1.61 1.70 9.50
CA GLY A 144 0.64 2.59 10.14
C GLY A 144 -0.41 3.06 9.15
N VAL A 145 -0.52 4.36 8.94
CA VAL A 145 -1.52 4.97 8.05
C VAL A 145 -1.35 4.59 6.57
N GLU A 146 -0.16 4.18 6.17
CA GLU A 146 0.13 3.76 4.80
C GLU A 146 0.74 2.36 4.74
N LEU A 147 0.56 1.74 3.59
CA LEU A 147 1.24 0.51 3.17
C LEU A 147 2.43 0.88 2.31
N VAL A 148 3.53 0.13 2.45
CA VAL A 148 4.77 0.43 1.74
C VAL A 148 5.13 -0.72 0.82
N ASP A 149 5.28 -0.44 -0.48
CA ASP A 149 5.77 -1.36 -1.50
C ASP A 149 7.31 -1.33 -1.54
N GLU A 150 7.95 -2.49 -1.70
CA GLU A 150 9.42 -2.59 -1.74
C GLU A 150 10.03 -2.56 -3.16
N CYS A 151 9.19 -2.53 -4.19
CA CYS A 151 9.63 -2.76 -5.58
C CYS A 151 9.33 -1.59 -6.52
N SER A 152 9.51 -0.35 -6.08
CA SER A 152 9.23 0.82 -6.91
C SER A 152 10.49 1.59 -7.31
N GLY A 153 10.30 2.61 -8.15
CA GLY A 153 11.36 3.48 -8.61
C GLY A 153 10.85 4.82 -9.11
N PHE A 154 11.73 5.82 -9.12
CA PHE A 154 11.38 7.14 -9.61
C PHE A 154 11.25 7.16 -11.15
N PRO A 155 10.10 7.57 -11.73
CA PRO A 155 9.90 7.68 -13.16
C PRO A 155 10.76 8.79 -13.78
N ARG A 156 11.78 8.42 -14.56
CA ARG A 156 12.74 9.38 -15.15
C ARG A 156 12.07 10.44 -16.01
N SER A 157 10.92 10.13 -16.62
CA SER A 157 10.12 11.06 -17.43
C SER A 157 9.67 12.30 -16.66
N LEU A 158 9.54 12.22 -15.33
CA LEU A 158 9.17 13.37 -14.52
C LEU A 158 10.24 14.47 -14.53
N LEU A 159 11.51 14.12 -14.70
CA LEU A 159 12.59 15.11 -14.79
C LEU A 159 12.52 15.99 -16.04
N LEU A 160 11.83 15.52 -17.09
CA LEU A 160 11.75 16.24 -18.38
C LEU A 160 10.65 17.31 -18.40
N ARG A 161 9.79 17.35 -17.37
CA ARG A 161 8.55 18.16 -17.39
C ARG A 161 8.78 19.66 -17.16
N ASP A 162 9.76 20.01 -16.36
CA ASP A 162 9.93 21.39 -15.86
C ASP A 162 11.10 22.14 -16.51
N GLY A 163 11.64 21.63 -17.64
CA GLY A 163 12.67 22.27 -18.44
C GLY A 163 14.11 21.91 -18.03
N PRO A 164 15.13 22.51 -18.70
CA PRO A 164 16.54 22.04 -18.58
C PRO A 164 17.19 22.29 -17.22
N GLY A 165 16.84 23.37 -16.54
CA GLY A 165 17.40 23.68 -15.23
C GLY A 165 16.98 22.70 -14.13
N PRO A 166 15.67 22.46 -13.93
CA PRO A 166 15.16 21.40 -13.04
C PRO A 166 15.64 20.01 -13.43
N LEU A 167 15.72 19.69 -14.74
CA LEU A 167 16.28 18.42 -15.23
C LEU A 167 17.71 18.20 -14.71
N ALA A 168 18.62 19.18 -14.87
CA ALA A 168 20.00 19.05 -14.44
C ALA A 168 20.09 18.85 -12.92
N LYS A 169 19.31 19.61 -12.14
CA LYS A 169 19.24 19.47 -10.67
C LYS A 169 18.68 18.12 -10.25
N GLY A 170 17.65 17.63 -10.94
CA GLY A 170 17.06 16.30 -10.68
C GLY A 170 18.04 15.18 -11.02
N LEU A 171 18.71 15.23 -12.16
CA LEU A 171 19.76 14.26 -12.53
C LEU A 171 20.89 14.25 -11.50
N ALA A 172 21.40 15.42 -11.09
CA ALA A 172 22.43 15.52 -10.06
C ALA A 172 21.95 14.90 -8.73
N PHE A 173 20.70 15.15 -8.33
CA PHE A 173 20.10 14.56 -7.13
C PHE A 173 20.08 13.04 -7.19
N PHE A 174 19.55 12.45 -8.28
CA PHE A 174 19.46 11.01 -8.38
C PHE A 174 20.81 10.32 -8.60
N LEU A 175 21.70 10.88 -9.42
CA LEU A 175 22.97 10.24 -9.74
C LEU A 175 24.01 10.41 -8.63
N LEU A 176 24.07 11.58 -8.00
CA LEU A 176 25.14 11.90 -7.04
C LEU A 176 24.73 11.66 -5.58
N ARG A 177 23.45 11.86 -5.22
CA ARG A 177 22.98 11.66 -3.85
C ARG A 177 22.25 10.34 -3.65
N ALA A 178 21.29 10.01 -4.52
CA ALA A 178 20.52 8.78 -4.40
C ALA A 178 21.24 7.53 -4.92
N GLY A 179 22.27 7.67 -5.74
CA GLY A 179 22.95 6.55 -6.40
C GLY A 179 22.07 5.81 -7.41
N GLY A 180 21.08 6.50 -8.02
CA GLY A 180 20.20 5.97 -9.06
C GLY A 180 18.71 6.22 -8.82
N PHE A 181 17.89 5.66 -9.70
CA PHE A 181 16.44 5.89 -9.78
C PHE A 181 15.60 4.78 -9.15
N SER A 182 16.20 3.68 -8.75
CA SER A 182 15.58 2.51 -8.12
C SER A 182 16.62 1.72 -7.33
N PRO A 183 16.24 0.81 -6.40
CA PRO A 183 14.89 0.69 -5.87
C PRO A 183 14.54 1.77 -4.83
N PHE A 184 13.27 2.13 -4.76
CA PHE A 184 12.67 2.95 -3.70
C PHE A 184 11.49 2.21 -3.09
N PHE A 185 11.21 2.47 -1.83
CA PHE A 185 9.89 2.16 -1.28
C PHE A 185 8.85 3.12 -1.86
N GLU A 186 7.64 2.64 -2.10
CA GLU A 186 6.50 3.48 -2.48
C GLU A 186 5.39 3.35 -1.43
N SER A 187 4.86 4.47 -0.98
CA SER A 187 3.80 4.49 0.01
C SER A 187 2.42 4.56 -0.65
N HIS A 188 1.47 3.80 -0.07
CA HIS A 188 0.10 3.69 -0.53
C HIS A 188 -0.86 3.90 0.63
N PHE A 189 -1.70 4.92 0.55
CA PHE A 189 -2.71 5.20 1.58
C PHE A 189 -3.71 4.04 1.75
N ASP A 190 -4.06 3.73 3.01
CA ASP A 190 -5.09 2.77 3.36
C ASP A 190 -6.21 3.44 4.17
N PRO A 191 -7.43 3.60 3.61
CA PRO A 191 -8.53 4.29 4.28
C PRO A 191 -8.98 3.65 5.60
N ARG A 192 -8.63 2.40 5.89
CA ARG A 192 -8.96 1.75 7.17
C ARG A 192 -8.26 2.41 8.35
N PHE A 193 -7.11 3.03 8.10
CA PHE A 193 -6.31 3.71 9.11
C PHE A 193 -6.47 5.23 9.09
N ILE A 194 -7.56 5.76 8.52
CA ILE A 194 -7.84 7.20 8.42
C ILE A 194 -7.79 7.92 9.78
N ARG A 195 -8.06 7.22 10.88
CA ARG A 195 -7.95 7.78 12.24
C ARG A 195 -6.50 8.11 12.63
N GLU A 196 -5.53 7.50 11.97
CA GLU A 196 -4.10 7.78 12.13
C GLU A 196 -3.58 8.82 11.12
N PHE A 197 -4.48 9.43 10.33
CA PHE A 197 -4.14 10.50 9.40
C PHE A 197 -3.95 11.82 10.16
N THR A 198 -2.91 11.86 10.98
CA THR A 198 -2.52 12.96 11.87
C THR A 198 -1.01 13.15 11.80
N PRO A 199 -0.48 14.32 12.23
CA PRO A 199 0.97 14.51 12.31
C PRO A 199 1.68 13.36 13.04
N GLU A 200 1.19 12.96 14.21
CA GLU A 200 1.79 11.90 15.01
C GLU A 200 1.67 10.52 14.34
N GLY A 201 0.61 10.29 13.56
CA GLY A 201 0.42 9.06 12.77
C GLY A 201 1.45 8.97 11.66
N TYR A 202 1.74 10.09 11.00
CA TYR A 202 2.77 10.18 9.96
C TYR A 202 4.19 10.13 10.54
N ASP A 203 4.44 10.68 11.72
CA ASP A 203 5.72 10.47 12.40
C ASP A 203 5.97 8.99 12.68
N ARG A 204 4.94 8.27 13.13
CA ARG A 204 5.04 6.80 13.32
C ARG A 204 5.28 6.05 12.01
N LEU A 205 4.63 6.47 10.90
CA LEU A 205 4.86 5.94 9.56
C LEU A 205 6.34 6.12 9.14
N TYR A 206 6.87 7.33 9.25
CA TYR A 206 8.24 7.62 8.83
C TYR A 206 9.27 6.89 9.70
N LEU A 207 9.02 6.74 11.00
CA LEU A 207 9.85 5.90 11.87
C LEU A 207 9.82 4.42 11.45
N ALA A 208 8.65 3.90 11.06
CA ALA A 208 8.54 2.52 10.55
C ALA A 208 9.26 2.34 9.21
N ILE A 209 9.18 3.34 8.31
CA ILE A 209 9.91 3.33 7.03
C ILE A 209 11.42 3.40 7.29
N ALA A 210 11.88 4.21 8.25
CA ALA A 210 13.30 4.27 8.62
C ALA A 210 13.83 2.92 9.09
N GLU A 211 13.08 2.20 9.96
CA GLU A 211 13.41 0.83 10.36
C GLU A 211 13.41 -0.14 9.17
N LEU A 212 12.45 0.01 8.25
CA LEU A 212 12.37 -0.80 7.04
C LEU A 212 13.59 -0.57 6.13
N LEU A 213 14.07 0.67 6.02
CA LEU A 213 15.29 1.01 5.31
C LEU A 213 16.54 0.38 5.97
N GLU A 214 16.59 0.26 7.29
CA GLU A 214 17.72 -0.39 7.99
C GLU A 214 17.88 -1.86 7.60
N VAL A 215 16.76 -2.58 7.46
CA VAL A 215 16.78 -4.01 7.08
C VAL A 215 16.83 -4.27 5.58
N ASN A 216 16.66 -3.21 4.75
CA ASN A 216 16.73 -3.25 3.28
C ASN A 216 17.79 -2.27 2.75
N PRO A 217 19.10 -2.57 2.89
CA PRO A 217 20.19 -1.64 2.58
C PRO A 217 20.28 -1.24 1.09
N GLN A 218 19.70 -2.01 0.18
CA GLN A 218 19.66 -1.74 -1.26
C GLN A 218 18.66 -0.63 -1.63
N VAL A 219 17.62 -0.38 -0.82
CA VAL A 219 16.58 0.61 -1.09
C VAL A 219 17.08 2.02 -0.77
N LYS A 220 16.87 2.95 -1.68
CA LYS A 220 17.47 4.29 -1.69
C LYS A 220 16.70 5.34 -0.90
N GLY A 221 15.48 5.04 -0.51
CA GLY A 221 14.57 5.94 0.21
C GLY A 221 13.11 5.57 -0.01
N VAL A 222 12.24 6.51 0.19
CA VAL A 222 10.79 6.37 -0.03
C VAL A 222 10.29 7.41 -1.02
N ILE A 223 9.32 7.01 -1.84
CA ILE A 223 8.55 7.88 -2.73
C ILE A 223 7.07 7.74 -2.42
N GLY A 224 6.30 8.79 -2.72
CA GLY A 224 4.84 8.77 -2.65
C GLY A 224 4.27 9.85 -3.55
N SER A 225 3.26 9.51 -4.35
CA SER A 225 2.62 10.45 -5.26
C SER A 225 1.22 10.78 -4.78
N SER A 226 0.93 12.07 -4.60
CA SER A 226 -0.41 12.51 -4.24
C SER A 226 -0.65 13.99 -4.53
N TRP A 227 -1.93 14.35 -4.59
CA TRP A 227 -2.39 15.72 -4.62
C TRP A 227 -2.14 16.45 -3.28
N TRP A 228 -2.08 15.75 -2.15
CA TRP A 228 -1.77 16.39 -0.85
C TRP A 228 -0.31 16.83 -0.71
N HIS A 229 0.54 16.51 -1.69
CA HIS A 229 1.89 17.06 -1.80
C HIS A 229 1.96 18.34 -2.65
N ASP A 230 0.80 18.86 -3.10
CA ASP A 230 0.74 20.12 -3.83
C ASP A 230 1.15 21.29 -2.91
N PRO A 231 2.20 22.06 -3.25
CA PRO A 231 2.64 23.21 -2.44
C PRO A 231 1.55 24.26 -2.21
N ALA A 232 0.55 24.36 -3.10
CA ALA A 232 -0.57 25.28 -2.91
C ALA A 232 -1.37 24.98 -1.63
N LEU A 233 -1.32 23.76 -1.10
CA LEU A 233 -2.02 23.38 0.12
C LEU A 233 -1.49 24.05 1.37
N GLU A 234 -0.26 24.57 1.37
CA GLU A 234 0.26 25.38 2.48
C GLU A 234 -0.67 26.55 2.80
N THR A 235 -1.31 27.13 1.78
CA THR A 235 -2.25 28.26 1.92
C THR A 235 -3.71 27.79 1.89
N ILE A 236 -4.05 26.84 1.03
CA ILE A 236 -5.44 26.44 0.76
C ILE A 236 -5.99 25.49 1.82
N SER A 237 -5.13 24.60 2.37
CA SER A 237 -5.49 23.60 3.37
C SER A 237 -4.33 23.36 4.33
N PRO A 238 -3.99 24.36 5.17
CA PRO A 238 -2.82 24.28 6.06
C PRO A 238 -2.90 23.12 7.05
N GLU A 239 -4.10 22.63 7.35
CA GLU A 239 -4.35 21.42 8.16
C GLU A 239 -3.78 20.13 7.53
N LEU A 240 -3.59 20.11 6.21
CA LEU A 240 -2.98 18.96 5.49
C LEU A 240 -1.49 19.17 5.20
N TRP A 241 -0.98 20.37 5.42
CA TRP A 241 0.39 20.72 5.02
C TRP A 241 1.47 19.92 5.76
N PHE A 242 1.16 19.35 6.95
CA PHE A 242 2.10 18.47 7.67
C PHE A 242 2.56 17.27 6.84
N LEU A 243 1.72 16.76 5.93
CA LEU A 243 2.03 15.64 5.03
C LEU A 243 3.24 15.90 4.13
N THR A 244 3.48 17.17 3.85
CA THR A 244 4.56 17.62 2.98
C THR A 244 5.64 18.37 3.77
N LYS A 245 5.25 19.17 4.75
CA LYS A 245 6.16 19.99 5.55
C LYS A 245 7.19 19.15 6.30
N THR A 246 6.76 18.11 7.01
CA THR A 246 7.64 17.22 7.79
C THR A 246 8.72 16.58 6.90
N PRO A 247 8.37 15.89 5.78
CA PRO A 247 9.38 15.37 4.88
C PRO A 247 10.31 16.43 4.28
N LEU A 248 9.77 17.60 3.87
CA LEU A 248 10.61 18.68 3.30
C LEU A 248 11.64 19.20 4.31
N LEU A 249 11.23 19.39 5.56
CA LEU A 249 12.15 19.76 6.65
C LEU A 249 13.20 18.66 6.91
N GLY A 250 12.84 17.40 6.69
CA GLY A 250 13.72 16.24 6.75
C GLY A 250 14.56 16.01 5.49
N GLY A 251 14.57 16.93 4.51
CA GLY A 251 15.41 16.86 3.31
C GLY A 251 14.77 16.20 2.09
N ALA A 252 13.48 15.86 2.14
CA ALA A 252 12.75 15.36 0.98
C ALA A 252 12.64 16.41 -0.14
N ARG A 253 12.31 15.96 -1.35
CA ARG A 253 12.08 16.81 -2.51
C ARG A 253 10.77 16.46 -3.19
N LEU A 254 10.15 17.47 -3.81
CA LEU A 254 8.96 17.34 -4.62
C LEU A 254 9.32 17.38 -6.11
N PHE A 255 8.65 16.51 -6.88
CA PHE A 255 8.70 16.49 -8.34
C PHE A 255 7.28 16.53 -8.87
N ARG A 256 6.99 17.48 -9.76
CA ARG A 256 5.64 17.64 -10.31
C ARG A 256 5.29 16.47 -11.23
N VAL A 257 4.19 15.80 -10.94
CA VAL A 257 3.59 14.77 -11.79
C VAL A 257 2.60 15.40 -12.76
N GLY A 258 1.87 16.42 -12.32
CA GLY A 258 0.90 17.17 -13.11
C GLY A 258 -0.54 16.92 -12.68
N GLU A 259 -1.47 17.18 -13.58
CA GLU A 259 -2.90 17.01 -13.34
C GLU A 259 -3.30 15.53 -13.46
N ASP A 260 -4.21 15.10 -12.59
CA ASP A 260 -4.83 13.80 -12.63
C ASP A 260 -6.32 13.94 -12.26
N PRO A 261 -7.25 13.43 -13.11
CA PRO A 261 -8.68 13.55 -12.85
C PRO A 261 -9.15 12.87 -11.56
N VAL A 262 -8.56 11.72 -11.19
CA VAL A 262 -8.91 11.00 -9.97
C VAL A 262 -8.42 11.78 -8.76
N ALA A 263 -7.17 12.23 -8.80
CA ALA A 263 -6.60 13.09 -7.76
C ALA A 263 -7.36 14.39 -7.59
N THR A 264 -7.83 15.01 -8.70
CA THR A 264 -8.68 16.21 -8.65
C THR A 264 -10.02 15.92 -7.96
N GLN A 265 -10.68 14.82 -8.31
CA GLN A 265 -11.91 14.40 -7.65
C GLN A 265 -11.69 14.15 -6.15
N ASP A 266 -10.62 13.47 -5.77
CA ASP A 266 -10.31 13.19 -4.36
C ASP A 266 -9.95 14.47 -3.60
N ALA A 267 -9.24 15.41 -4.21
CA ALA A 267 -8.88 16.68 -3.59
C ALA A 267 -10.10 17.55 -3.29
N THR A 268 -11.13 17.51 -4.13
CA THR A 268 -12.31 18.38 -4.03
C THR A 268 -13.47 17.73 -3.28
N ARG A 269 -13.67 16.43 -3.43
CA ARG A 269 -14.84 15.67 -2.93
C ARG A 269 -15.11 15.82 -1.43
N PHE A 270 -14.08 15.98 -0.61
CA PHE A 270 -14.21 16.03 0.85
C PHE A 270 -13.94 17.42 1.46
N SER A 271 -13.87 18.47 0.62
CA SER A 271 -13.66 19.83 1.09
C SER A 271 -14.45 20.85 0.29
N VAL A 272 -15.46 21.42 0.93
CA VAL A 272 -16.28 22.49 0.33
C VAL A 272 -15.41 23.67 -0.13
N ALA A 273 -14.38 24.02 0.66
CA ALA A 273 -13.49 25.13 0.32
C ALA A 273 -12.67 24.82 -0.95
N ARG A 274 -12.05 23.63 -1.04
CA ARG A 274 -11.28 23.25 -2.24
C ARG A 274 -12.16 23.08 -3.46
N ASP A 275 -13.38 22.50 -3.31
CA ASP A 275 -14.33 22.35 -4.42
C ASP A 275 -14.76 23.73 -4.97
N ARG A 276 -15.01 24.71 -4.07
CA ARG A 276 -15.33 26.08 -4.47
C ARG A 276 -14.19 26.71 -5.26
N LEU A 277 -12.97 26.74 -4.72
CA LEU A 277 -11.80 27.30 -5.39
C LEU A 277 -11.54 26.64 -6.76
N TYR A 278 -11.76 25.31 -6.85
CA TYR A 278 -11.64 24.60 -8.11
C TYR A 278 -12.68 25.07 -9.16
N ARG A 279 -13.96 25.22 -8.76
CA ARG A 279 -15.03 25.71 -9.64
C ARG A 279 -14.84 27.15 -10.06
N GLU A 280 -14.28 27.98 -9.18
CA GLU A 280 -13.95 29.39 -9.45
C GLU A 280 -12.67 29.54 -10.30
N GLY A 281 -11.95 28.44 -10.57
CA GLY A 281 -10.70 28.44 -11.32
C GLY A 281 -9.49 29.00 -10.55
N GLU A 282 -9.64 29.20 -9.27
CA GLU A 282 -8.58 29.74 -8.39
C GLU A 282 -7.61 28.65 -7.87
N TYR A 283 -8.04 27.39 -7.90
CA TYR A 283 -7.23 26.25 -7.54
C TYR A 283 -7.42 25.10 -8.52
N LYS A 284 -6.30 24.53 -9.00
CA LYS A 284 -6.30 23.34 -9.83
C LYS A 284 -5.34 22.33 -9.22
N PRO A 285 -5.87 21.27 -8.57
CA PRO A 285 -5.05 20.28 -7.88
C PRO A 285 -3.96 19.70 -8.79
N GLN A 286 -2.73 19.67 -8.30
CA GLN A 286 -1.60 19.05 -8.96
C GLN A 286 -1.11 17.85 -8.13
N VAL A 287 -0.74 16.79 -8.81
CA VAL A 287 -0.05 15.66 -8.17
C VAL A 287 1.44 15.96 -8.13
N PHE A 288 2.03 15.76 -6.96
CA PHE A 288 3.48 15.78 -6.79
C PHE A 288 3.96 14.44 -6.26
N MET A 289 5.13 14.02 -6.70
CA MET A 289 5.87 12.92 -6.14
C MET A 289 6.87 13.46 -5.12
N LEU A 290 6.67 13.06 -3.87
CA LEU A 290 7.63 13.28 -2.80
C LEU A 290 8.71 12.20 -2.89
N VAL A 291 9.98 12.60 -2.76
CA VAL A 291 11.14 11.70 -2.72
C VAL A 291 11.95 12.02 -1.47
N TRP A 292 12.05 11.08 -0.55
CA TRP A 292 12.84 11.22 0.67
C TRP A 292 13.94 10.17 0.69
N LEU A 293 15.20 10.62 0.60
CA LEU A 293 16.34 9.71 0.53
C LEU A 293 16.58 9.01 1.86
N ARG A 294 17.16 7.82 1.81
CA ARG A 294 17.50 6.96 2.95
C ARG A 294 18.22 7.72 4.07
N ASP A 295 19.32 8.38 3.74
CA ASP A 295 20.17 9.00 4.75
C ASP A 295 19.49 10.21 5.41
N ASP A 296 18.75 10.99 4.61
CA ASP A 296 17.98 12.13 5.10
C ASP A 296 16.83 11.66 6.03
N LEU A 297 16.07 10.62 5.63
CA LEU A 297 14.97 10.05 6.44
C LEU A 297 15.51 9.40 7.74
N ARG A 298 16.61 8.67 7.66
CA ARG A 298 17.23 8.07 8.85
C ARG A 298 17.75 9.15 9.81
N GLY A 299 18.39 10.19 9.28
CA GLY A 299 18.82 11.35 10.10
C GLY A 299 17.65 12.03 10.79
N TRP A 300 16.51 12.20 10.09
CA TRP A 300 15.29 12.70 10.71
C TRP A 300 14.78 11.76 11.81
N ALA A 301 14.75 10.45 11.54
CA ALA A 301 14.26 9.45 12.50
C ALA A 301 15.10 9.39 13.78
N GLU A 302 16.41 9.62 13.72
CA GLU A 302 17.30 9.65 14.90
C GLU A 302 16.93 10.78 15.89
N THR A 303 16.40 11.89 15.39
CA THR A 303 15.99 13.04 16.21
C THR A 303 14.52 12.98 16.68
N HIS A 304 13.74 11.97 16.23
CA HIS A 304 12.30 11.84 16.50
C HIS A 304 11.93 10.49 17.16
N LYS A 305 12.92 9.74 17.65
CA LYS A 305 12.73 8.46 18.39
C LYS A 305 12.21 8.68 19.79
#